data_07f34ac3880511a7574de23e764bb40e
#
_entry.id   07f34ac3880511a7574de23e764bb40e
#
_cell.length_a   1.000
_cell.length_b   1.000
_cell.length_c   1.000
_cell.angle_alpha   90.00
_cell.angle_beta   90.00
_cell.angle_gamma   90.00
#
_symmetry.space_group_name_H-M   'P 1'
#
loop_
_entity.id
_entity.type
_entity.pdbx_description
1 polymer ?
#
loop_
_entity_poly.entity_id
_entity_poly.type
_entity_poly.pdbx_seq_one_letter_code
_entity_poly.pdbx_strand_id
1 'polypeptide(L)'
;MIKPTRKAPNLVLPTVYHGEFNLFNEDPENFTMVVFIRGLHCPLCITYLKEICAFLPTLSDLGVDYIITSADNQTRATQMLQKVGSTELRFAYNLDIEKAKEWGLYISKGRGKTSIGVEELDYFTEPGLFLVKPDKTIFSAYLQSMPFARPQIKDIVSSLNFIIEKKYPARGNIT
;
A
#
# COMPACT_ATOMS: atom_id res chain seq x y z
N MET A 1 -4.15 13.65 11.69
CA MET A 1 -4.38 12.18 11.69
C MET A 1 -5.37 11.82 10.59
N ILE A 2 -5.03 10.86 9.74
CA ILE A 2 -5.92 10.32 8.69
C ILE A 2 -7.10 9.60 9.35
N LYS A 3 -8.31 9.84 8.83
CA LYS A 3 -9.55 9.26 9.37
C LYS A 3 -10.45 8.77 8.25
N PRO A 4 -11.22 7.69 8.47
CA PRO A 4 -12.28 7.30 7.55
C PRO A 4 -13.24 8.47 7.27
N THR A 5 -13.83 8.49 6.09
CA THR A 5 -14.70 9.52 5.52
C THR A 5 -14.03 10.87 5.18
N ARG A 6 -12.75 11.04 5.49
CA ARG A 6 -11.99 12.22 5.07
C ARG A 6 -11.28 11.96 3.73
N LYS A 7 -11.04 13.02 2.96
CA LYS A 7 -10.26 12.93 1.73
C LYS A 7 -8.86 12.38 2.00
N ALA A 8 -8.46 11.41 1.19
CA ALA A 8 -7.08 10.95 1.17
C ALA A 8 -6.15 12.06 0.66
N PRO A 9 -4.92 12.16 1.16
CA PRO A 9 -3.90 12.97 0.47
C PRO A 9 -3.70 12.45 -0.95
N ASN A 10 -3.52 13.33 -1.93
CA ASN A 10 -3.19 12.86 -3.27
C ASN A 10 -1.82 12.16 -3.26
N LEU A 11 -1.69 11.14 -4.08
CA LEU A 11 -0.47 10.35 -4.24
C LEU A 11 -0.15 10.28 -5.73
N VAL A 12 0.90 10.99 -6.15
CA VAL A 12 1.39 10.98 -7.52
C VAL A 12 2.81 10.44 -7.51
N LEU A 13 3.02 9.28 -8.13
CA LEU A 13 4.29 8.56 -8.09
C LEU A 13 4.55 7.83 -9.42
N PRO A 14 5.82 7.78 -9.88
CA PRO A 14 6.18 6.89 -10.97
C PRO A 14 6.09 5.43 -10.53
N THR A 15 5.69 4.56 -11.45
CA THR A 15 5.70 3.10 -11.26
C THR A 15 6.80 2.45 -12.08
N VAL A 16 7.20 1.24 -11.71
CA VAL A 16 8.30 0.55 -12.41
C VAL A 16 7.93 0.20 -13.86
N TYR A 17 6.69 -0.25 -14.10
CA TYR A 17 6.26 -0.73 -15.42
C TYR A 17 4.94 -0.12 -15.94
N HIS A 18 4.22 0.67 -15.13
CA HIS A 18 2.85 1.08 -15.45
C HIS A 18 2.70 2.62 -15.57
N GLY A 19 3.79 3.33 -15.90
CA GLY A 19 3.76 4.78 -16.03
C GLY A 19 3.61 5.52 -14.70
N GLU A 20 2.96 6.66 -14.72
CA GLU A 20 2.69 7.44 -13.52
C GLU A 20 1.35 7.00 -12.88
N PHE A 21 1.38 6.79 -11.59
CA PHE A 21 0.17 6.63 -10.77
C PHE A 21 -0.25 7.99 -10.21
N ASN A 22 -1.53 8.33 -10.32
CA ASN A 22 -2.12 9.49 -9.64
C ASN A 22 -3.45 9.05 -9.03
N LEU A 23 -3.50 8.97 -7.69
CA LEU A 23 -4.67 8.50 -6.96
C LEU A 23 -5.96 9.26 -7.34
N PHE A 24 -5.84 10.57 -7.61
CA PHE A 24 -7.02 11.37 -7.92
C PHE A 24 -7.54 11.17 -9.36
N ASN A 25 -6.72 10.58 -10.22
CA ASN A 25 -7.10 10.19 -11.58
C ASN A 25 -7.59 8.73 -11.68
N GLU A 26 -7.41 7.90 -10.63
CA GLU A 26 -7.93 6.54 -10.60
C GLU A 26 -9.47 6.57 -10.55
N ASP A 27 -10.11 5.67 -11.26
CA ASP A 27 -11.59 5.55 -11.29
C ASP A 27 -12.02 4.10 -11.06
N PRO A 28 -11.73 3.52 -9.87
CA PRO A 28 -12.10 2.16 -9.55
C PRO A 28 -13.62 2.03 -9.40
N GLU A 29 -14.16 0.88 -9.69
CA GLU A 29 -15.59 0.60 -9.47
C GLU A 29 -15.95 0.73 -7.97
N ASN A 30 -15.12 0.16 -7.09
CA ASN A 30 -15.41 0.12 -5.65
C ASN A 30 -14.34 0.80 -4.79
N PHE A 31 -13.05 0.43 -4.95
CA PHE A 31 -11.97 0.96 -4.13
C PHE A 31 -10.65 1.03 -4.88
N THR A 32 -9.76 1.93 -4.44
CA THR A 32 -8.32 1.81 -4.65
C THR A 32 -7.67 1.36 -3.35
N MET A 33 -7.01 0.18 -3.36
CA MET A 33 -6.21 -0.30 -2.25
C MET A 33 -4.80 0.28 -2.34
N VAL A 34 -4.44 1.16 -1.41
CA VAL A 34 -3.12 1.79 -1.34
C VAL A 34 -2.29 1.10 -0.27
N VAL A 35 -1.17 0.48 -0.67
CA VAL A 35 -0.32 -0.32 0.22
C VAL A 35 1.06 0.33 0.33
N PHE A 36 1.43 0.72 1.54
CA PHE A 36 2.75 1.23 1.88
C PHE A 36 3.58 0.13 2.54
N ILE A 37 4.80 -0.05 2.06
CA ILE A 37 5.74 -1.05 2.59
C ILE A 37 7.07 -0.41 2.97
N ARG A 38 7.85 -1.10 3.80
CA ARG A 38 9.16 -0.62 4.25
C ARG A 38 10.17 -0.51 3.11
N GLY A 39 10.16 -1.45 2.17
CA GLY A 39 11.04 -1.48 1.02
C GLY A 39 11.82 -2.77 0.87
N LEU A 40 12.77 -2.77 -0.08
CA LEU A 40 13.59 -3.92 -0.49
C LEU A 40 14.33 -4.62 0.65
N HIS A 41 14.73 -3.87 1.66
CA HIS A 41 15.47 -4.38 2.82
C HIS A 41 14.62 -5.28 3.73
N CYS A 42 13.29 -5.33 3.53
CA CYS A 42 12.36 -6.02 4.43
C CYS A 42 11.89 -7.36 3.86
N PRO A 43 12.35 -8.51 4.38
CA PRO A 43 11.93 -9.83 3.88
C PRO A 43 10.43 -10.09 4.07
N LEU A 44 9.82 -9.57 5.14
CA LEU A 44 8.38 -9.67 5.36
C LEU A 44 7.57 -8.92 4.30
N CYS A 45 8.14 -7.85 3.73
CA CYS A 45 7.50 -7.14 2.62
C CYS A 45 7.45 -8.03 1.37
N ILE A 46 8.53 -8.76 1.07
CA ILE A 46 8.58 -9.67 -0.08
C ILE A 46 7.49 -10.74 0.05
N THR A 47 7.38 -11.37 1.23
CA THR A 47 6.34 -12.38 1.50
C THR A 47 4.94 -11.78 1.35
N TYR A 48 4.70 -10.61 1.93
CA TYR A 48 3.40 -9.93 1.86
C TYR A 48 3.00 -9.56 0.44
N LEU A 49 3.96 -9.12 -0.40
CA LEU A 49 3.68 -8.83 -1.80
C LEU A 49 3.34 -10.10 -2.61
N LYS A 50 3.97 -11.23 -2.30
CA LYS A 50 3.60 -12.53 -2.90
C LYS A 50 2.17 -12.95 -2.54
N GLU A 51 1.75 -12.68 -1.31
CA GLU A 51 0.35 -12.88 -0.90
C GLU A 51 -0.59 -11.97 -1.69
N ILE A 52 -0.28 -10.68 -1.84
CA ILE A 52 -1.06 -9.75 -2.66
C ILE A 52 -1.20 -10.27 -4.10
N CYS A 53 -0.10 -10.73 -4.72
CA CYS A 53 -0.14 -11.29 -6.08
C CYS A 53 -1.17 -12.40 -6.22
N ALA A 54 -1.31 -13.27 -5.23
CA ALA A 54 -2.26 -14.38 -5.28
C ALA A 54 -3.74 -13.92 -5.29
N PHE A 55 -4.01 -12.69 -4.83
CA PHE A 55 -5.36 -12.13 -4.76
C PHE A 55 -5.67 -11.08 -5.84
N LEU A 56 -4.72 -10.77 -6.74
CA LEU A 56 -4.96 -9.78 -7.80
C LEU A 56 -6.19 -10.07 -8.66
N PRO A 57 -6.41 -11.33 -9.14
CA PRO A 57 -7.62 -11.64 -9.89
C PRO A 57 -8.90 -11.37 -9.09
N THR A 58 -8.93 -11.76 -7.81
CA THR A 58 -10.09 -11.55 -6.94
C THR A 58 -10.32 -10.05 -6.67
N LEU A 59 -9.27 -9.27 -6.48
CA LEU A 59 -9.39 -7.81 -6.32
C LEU A 59 -9.99 -7.18 -7.59
N SER A 60 -9.52 -7.60 -8.77
CA SER A 60 -10.06 -7.15 -10.06
C SER A 60 -11.55 -7.50 -10.20
N ASP A 61 -11.95 -8.73 -9.87
CA ASP A 61 -13.34 -9.17 -9.91
C ASP A 61 -14.24 -8.37 -8.95
N LEU A 62 -13.66 -7.84 -7.87
CA LEU A 62 -14.32 -6.98 -6.89
C LEU A 62 -14.31 -5.49 -7.28
N GLY A 63 -13.81 -5.12 -8.46
CA GLY A 63 -13.67 -3.73 -8.87
C GLY A 63 -12.75 -2.92 -7.95
N VAL A 64 -11.69 -3.56 -7.45
CA VAL A 64 -10.70 -2.95 -6.56
C VAL A 64 -9.39 -2.79 -7.30
N ASP A 65 -9.04 -1.55 -7.62
CA ASP A 65 -7.71 -1.19 -8.09
C ASP A 65 -6.72 -1.16 -6.93
N TYR A 66 -5.43 -1.17 -7.24
CA TYR A 66 -4.41 -1.12 -6.20
C TYR A 66 -3.14 -0.39 -6.64
N ILE A 67 -2.39 0.07 -5.67
CA ILE A 67 -1.02 0.55 -5.81
C ILE A 67 -0.20 0.12 -4.59
N ILE A 68 1.03 -0.28 -4.82
CA ILE A 68 2.01 -0.57 -3.78
C ILE A 68 3.12 0.46 -3.89
N THR A 69 3.63 0.97 -2.78
CA THR A 69 4.71 1.96 -2.80
C THR A 69 5.65 1.85 -1.61
N SER A 70 6.85 2.36 -1.81
CA SER A 70 7.88 2.55 -0.77
C SER A 70 8.73 3.78 -1.07
N ALA A 71 9.57 4.17 -0.11
CA ALA A 71 10.57 5.21 -0.30
C ALA A 71 11.78 4.75 -1.16
N ASP A 72 11.83 3.49 -1.58
CA ASP A 72 12.87 2.97 -2.46
C ASP A 72 12.92 3.76 -3.78
N ASN A 73 14.12 3.90 -4.33
CA ASN A 73 14.31 4.40 -5.70
C ASN A 73 13.93 3.34 -6.74
N GLN A 74 13.92 3.73 -8.01
CA GLN A 74 13.55 2.84 -9.12
C GLN A 74 14.35 1.53 -9.15
N THR A 75 15.65 1.58 -8.94
CA THR A 75 16.51 0.39 -8.96
C THR A 75 16.10 -0.61 -7.87
N ARG A 76 15.90 -0.14 -6.64
CA ARG A 76 15.48 -0.98 -5.51
C ARG A 76 14.06 -1.51 -5.70
N ALA A 77 13.15 -0.69 -6.23
CA ALA A 77 11.78 -1.10 -6.57
C ALA A 77 11.77 -2.22 -7.64
N THR A 78 12.60 -2.09 -8.67
CA THR A 78 12.77 -3.14 -9.69
C THR A 78 13.32 -4.44 -9.08
N GLN A 79 14.32 -4.35 -8.21
CA GLN A 79 14.84 -5.51 -7.48
C GLN A 79 13.78 -6.16 -6.56
N MET A 80 12.89 -5.35 -5.96
CA MET A 80 11.77 -5.88 -5.17
C MET A 80 10.85 -6.72 -6.05
N LEU A 81 10.45 -6.22 -7.21
CA LEU A 81 9.59 -6.96 -8.15
C LEU A 81 10.25 -8.27 -8.63
N GLN A 82 11.56 -8.25 -8.88
CA GLN A 82 12.32 -9.47 -9.21
C GLN A 82 12.27 -10.51 -8.08
N LYS A 83 12.42 -10.09 -6.82
CA LYS A 83 12.34 -10.98 -5.64
C LYS A 83 10.92 -11.51 -5.40
N VAL A 84 9.92 -10.71 -5.72
CA VAL A 84 8.50 -11.14 -5.67
C VAL A 84 8.19 -12.11 -6.82
N GLY A 85 8.85 -11.95 -7.97
CA GLY A 85 8.62 -12.76 -9.17
C GLY A 85 7.39 -12.31 -9.95
N SER A 86 7.06 -11.01 -9.93
CA SER A 86 5.90 -10.46 -10.65
C SER A 86 6.25 -9.14 -11.33
N THR A 87 5.88 -9.02 -12.60
CA THR A 87 5.91 -7.77 -13.38
C THR A 87 4.53 -7.10 -13.45
N GLU A 88 3.49 -7.77 -12.99
CA GLU A 88 2.11 -7.26 -13.03
C GLU A 88 1.78 -6.32 -11.88
N LEU A 89 2.55 -6.36 -10.79
CA LEU A 89 2.33 -5.48 -9.66
C LEU A 89 2.51 -4.01 -10.04
N ARG A 90 1.48 -3.21 -9.82
CA ARG A 90 1.58 -1.74 -9.86
C ARG A 90 2.40 -1.28 -8.65
N PHE A 91 3.71 -1.17 -8.85
CA PHE A 91 4.66 -0.81 -7.81
C PHE A 91 5.25 0.57 -8.09
N ALA A 92 4.93 1.52 -7.23
CA ALA A 92 5.44 2.88 -7.28
C ALA A 92 6.67 3.03 -6.37
N TYR A 93 7.55 3.97 -6.72
CA TYR A 93 8.80 4.24 -6.03
C TYR A 93 8.99 5.75 -5.76
N ASN A 94 10.05 6.11 -5.04
CA ASN A 94 10.36 7.48 -4.64
C ASN A 94 9.24 8.12 -3.80
N LEU A 95 8.58 7.36 -2.93
CA LEU A 95 7.66 7.95 -1.96
C LEU A 95 8.45 8.91 -1.05
N ASP A 96 8.07 10.17 -1.09
CA ASP A 96 8.62 11.18 -0.20
C ASP A 96 8.16 10.97 1.24
N ILE A 97 9.07 11.18 2.21
CA ILE A 97 8.78 10.96 3.64
C ILE A 97 7.74 11.94 4.18
N GLU A 98 7.72 13.19 3.69
CA GLU A 98 6.70 14.16 4.10
C GLU A 98 5.33 13.74 3.55
N LYS A 99 5.27 13.23 2.31
CA LYS A 99 4.04 12.64 1.75
C LYS A 99 3.58 11.42 2.58
N ALA A 100 4.49 10.58 3.02
CA ALA A 100 4.17 9.45 3.90
C ALA A 100 3.58 9.92 5.25
N LYS A 101 4.10 11.01 5.81
CA LYS A 101 3.55 11.63 7.04
C LYS A 101 2.14 12.20 6.82
N GLU A 102 1.85 12.79 5.65
CA GLU A 102 0.49 13.23 5.29
C GLU A 102 -0.50 12.04 5.35
N TRP A 103 -0.06 10.84 4.94
CA TRP A 103 -0.82 9.59 5.06
C TRP A 103 -0.84 9.02 6.49
N GLY A 104 -0.26 9.70 7.46
CA GLY A 104 -0.23 9.29 8.86
C GLY A 104 0.63 8.06 9.14
N LEU A 105 1.54 7.71 8.24
CA LEU A 105 2.42 6.56 8.39
C LEU A 105 3.47 6.79 9.48
N TYR A 106 3.83 5.74 10.19
CA TYR A 106 5.01 5.73 11.03
C TYR A 106 6.28 5.71 10.16
N ILE A 107 7.28 6.47 10.58
CA ILE A 107 8.57 6.58 9.90
C ILE A 107 9.65 6.02 10.81
N SER A 108 10.48 5.16 10.24
CA SER A 108 11.65 4.60 10.94
C SER A 108 12.94 5.16 10.36
N LYS A 109 13.95 5.29 11.21
CA LYS A 109 15.32 5.56 10.82
C LYS A 109 16.04 4.25 10.54
N GLY A 110 16.86 4.22 9.49
CA GLY A 110 17.69 3.09 9.13
C GLY A 110 18.70 2.72 10.22
N ARG A 111 18.98 1.43 10.31
CA ARG A 111 19.89 0.82 11.31
C ARG A 111 21.02 0.02 10.66
N GLY A 112 21.21 0.16 9.35
CA GLY A 112 22.18 -0.56 8.57
C GLY A 112 21.60 -1.77 7.83
N LYS A 113 22.38 -2.84 7.66
CA LYS A 113 21.95 -4.04 6.90
C LYS A 113 21.00 -4.91 7.68
N THR A 114 19.96 -5.36 6.99
CA THR A 114 18.99 -6.34 7.51
C THR A 114 19.51 -7.77 7.41
N SER A 115 18.75 -8.74 7.91
CA SER A 115 19.07 -10.18 7.88
C SER A 115 19.29 -10.74 6.48
N ILE A 116 18.77 -10.07 5.44
CA ILE A 116 18.97 -10.47 4.03
C ILE A 116 20.13 -9.70 3.37
N GLY A 117 20.95 -8.99 4.14
CA GLY A 117 22.14 -8.28 3.66
C GLY A 117 21.87 -6.99 2.89
N VAL A 118 20.62 -6.52 2.86
CA VAL A 118 20.21 -5.28 2.16
C VAL A 118 20.24 -4.10 3.15
N GLU A 119 20.88 -3.02 2.76
CA GLU A 119 20.93 -1.79 3.54
C GLU A 119 19.56 -1.13 3.65
N GLU A 120 19.17 -0.69 4.84
CA GLU A 120 18.00 0.15 5.04
C GLU A 120 18.26 1.56 4.47
N LEU A 121 17.20 2.24 4.04
CA LEU A 121 17.28 3.68 3.74
C LEU A 121 17.45 4.47 5.04
N ASP A 122 17.98 5.70 4.96
CA ASP A 122 18.09 6.58 6.13
C ASP A 122 16.77 6.77 6.84
N TYR A 123 15.71 6.93 6.06
CA TYR A 123 14.32 6.98 6.53
C TYR A 123 13.41 6.18 5.58
N PHE A 124 12.45 5.49 6.15
CA PHE A 124 11.46 4.72 5.39
C PHE A 124 10.15 4.59 6.19
N THR A 125 9.07 4.23 5.49
CA THR A 125 7.76 4.02 6.10
C THR A 125 7.67 2.67 6.80
N GLU A 126 7.00 2.61 7.92
CA GLU A 126 6.42 1.37 8.43
C GLU A 126 5.13 1.03 7.64
N PRO A 127 4.63 -0.21 7.73
CA PRO A 127 3.56 -0.65 6.85
C PRO A 127 2.24 0.12 7.07
N GLY A 128 1.54 0.39 5.98
CA GLY A 128 0.18 0.91 5.98
C GLY A 128 -0.63 0.33 4.83
N LEU A 129 -1.93 0.15 5.04
CA LEU A 129 -2.86 -0.22 3.99
C LEU A 129 -4.14 0.61 4.15
N PHE A 130 -4.61 1.17 3.04
CA PHE A 130 -5.81 1.99 2.99
C PHE A 130 -6.73 1.50 1.89
N LEU A 131 -8.02 1.51 2.16
CA LEU A 131 -9.05 1.41 1.13
C LEU A 131 -9.61 2.80 0.89
N VAL A 132 -9.47 3.28 -0.34
CA VAL A 132 -9.92 4.60 -0.77
C VAL A 132 -11.08 4.44 -1.75
N LYS A 133 -12.19 5.13 -1.50
CA LYS A 133 -13.37 5.10 -2.36
C LYS A 133 -13.15 5.87 -3.67
N PRO A 134 -14.00 5.67 -4.69
CA PRO A 134 -13.94 6.45 -5.94
C PRO A 134 -14.02 7.96 -5.71
N ASP A 135 -14.78 8.42 -4.70
CA ASP A 135 -14.86 9.82 -4.29
C ASP A 135 -13.60 10.34 -3.57
N LYS A 136 -12.54 9.54 -3.51
CA LYS A 136 -11.25 9.82 -2.84
C LYS A 136 -11.33 9.96 -1.33
N THR A 137 -12.41 9.53 -0.70
CA THR A 137 -12.47 9.45 0.76
C THR A 137 -11.92 8.11 1.26
N ILE A 138 -11.27 8.14 2.42
CA ILE A 138 -10.75 6.92 3.05
C ILE A 138 -11.93 6.12 3.61
N PHE A 139 -12.01 4.85 3.23
CA PHE A 139 -12.97 3.90 3.78
C PHE A 139 -12.44 3.24 5.04
N SER A 140 -11.21 2.71 4.98
CA SER A 140 -10.53 2.09 6.12
C SER A 140 -9.01 2.31 6.06
N ALA A 141 -8.36 2.24 7.23
CA ALA A 141 -6.93 2.41 7.37
C ALA A 141 -6.37 1.38 8.37
N TYR A 142 -5.27 0.73 7.98
CA TYR A 142 -4.51 -0.20 8.79
C TYR A 142 -3.07 0.29 8.88
N LEU A 143 -2.67 0.76 10.05
CA LEU A 143 -1.35 1.35 10.29
C LEU A 143 -0.59 0.48 11.29
N GLN A 144 0.65 0.13 10.96
CA GLN A 144 1.55 -0.60 11.85
C GLN A 144 2.77 0.26 12.17
N SER A 145 3.25 0.20 13.40
CA SER A 145 4.48 0.88 13.84
C SER A 145 5.71 -0.02 13.72
N MET A 146 5.55 -1.22 13.16
CA MET A 146 6.62 -2.21 13.00
C MET A 146 6.28 -3.18 11.85
N PRO A 147 7.26 -3.98 11.34
CA PRO A 147 7.03 -4.85 10.18
C PRO A 147 6.11 -6.05 10.42
N PHE A 148 5.85 -6.39 11.67
CA PHE A 148 5.08 -7.58 12.07
C PHE A 148 3.57 -7.29 12.14
N ALA A 149 2.76 -8.37 12.25
CA ALA A 149 1.32 -8.30 12.51
C ALA A 149 0.54 -7.41 11.52
N ARG A 150 0.82 -7.57 10.22
CA ARG A 150 0.06 -6.91 9.16
C ARG A 150 -1.32 -7.54 9.01
N PRO A 151 -2.32 -6.78 8.52
CA PRO A 151 -3.59 -7.39 8.16
C PRO A 151 -3.36 -8.46 7.09
N GLN A 152 -3.94 -9.64 7.26
CA GLN A 152 -3.86 -10.68 6.23
C GLN A 152 -4.67 -10.25 5.00
N ILE A 153 -4.10 -10.39 3.81
CA ILE A 153 -4.80 -10.03 2.55
C ILE A 153 -6.08 -10.82 2.39
N LYS A 154 -6.08 -12.09 2.77
CA LYS A 154 -7.27 -12.95 2.77
C LYS A 154 -8.43 -12.34 3.55
N ASP A 155 -8.16 -11.78 4.74
CA ASP A 155 -9.20 -11.20 5.59
C ASP A 155 -9.74 -9.89 4.99
N ILE A 156 -8.86 -9.08 4.40
CA ILE A 156 -9.26 -7.86 3.68
C ILE A 156 -10.16 -8.22 2.50
N VAL A 157 -9.75 -9.15 1.65
CA VAL A 157 -10.51 -9.59 0.48
C VAL A 157 -11.86 -10.19 0.88
N SER A 158 -11.89 -11.03 1.92
CA SER A 158 -13.14 -11.60 2.43
C SER A 158 -14.10 -10.52 2.94
N SER A 159 -13.56 -9.49 3.62
CA SER A 159 -14.38 -8.38 4.12
C SER A 159 -14.91 -7.50 2.98
N LEU A 160 -14.15 -7.32 1.89
CA LEU A 160 -14.57 -6.54 0.72
C LEU A 160 -15.83 -7.09 0.07
N ASN A 161 -15.96 -8.42 -0.07
CA ASN A 161 -17.17 -9.04 -0.58
C ASN A 161 -18.41 -8.60 0.21
N PHE A 162 -18.34 -8.71 1.54
CA PHE A 162 -19.43 -8.28 2.42
C PHE A 162 -19.70 -6.77 2.34
N ILE A 163 -18.63 -5.97 2.37
CA ILE A 163 -18.71 -4.51 2.33
C ILE A 163 -19.42 -4.04 1.05
N ILE A 164 -19.04 -4.59 -0.09
CA ILE A 164 -19.58 -4.21 -1.40
C ILE A 164 -21.04 -4.68 -1.50
N GLU A 165 -21.30 -5.96 -1.22
CA GLU A 165 -22.65 -6.54 -1.29
C GLU A 165 -23.67 -5.81 -0.38
N LYS A 166 -23.27 -5.55 0.86
CA LYS A 166 -24.16 -4.93 1.86
C LYS A 166 -24.08 -3.39 1.88
N LYS A 167 -23.26 -2.77 1.02
CA LYS A 167 -22.99 -1.33 1.04
C LYS A 167 -22.63 -0.85 2.46
N TYR A 168 -21.79 -1.64 3.14
CA TYR A 168 -21.43 -1.38 4.53
C TYR A 168 -20.73 -0.03 4.67
N PRO A 169 -21.12 0.83 5.60
CA PRO A 169 -20.54 2.17 5.72
C PRO A 169 -19.13 2.16 6.31
N ALA A 170 -18.34 3.17 5.96
CA ALA A 170 -17.09 3.45 6.66
C ALA A 170 -17.34 3.69 8.18
N ARG A 171 -16.44 3.19 9.01
CA ARG A 171 -16.52 3.31 10.47
C ARG A 171 -15.31 4.06 11.02
N GLY A 172 -15.35 4.47 12.29
CA GLY A 172 -14.21 5.18 12.90
C GLY A 172 -14.11 6.66 12.49
N ASN A 173 -15.21 7.26 12.07
CA ASN A 173 -15.30 8.64 11.57
C ASN A 173 -15.62 9.68 12.65
N ILE A 174 -15.97 9.26 13.85
CA ILE A 174 -16.25 10.15 14.99
C ILE A 174 -14.96 10.39 15.77
N THR A 175 -14.75 11.62 16.19
CA THR A 175 -13.58 12.06 16.98
C THR A 175 -14.02 12.58 18.31
#